data_37640db291b1bcce3eec911236f76f71
#
_entry.id   37640db291b1bcce3eec911236f76f71
#
_cell.length_a   1.000
_cell.length_b   1.000
_cell.length_c   1.000
_cell.angle_alpha   90.00
_cell.angle_beta   90.00
_cell.angle_gamma   90.00
#
_symmetry.space_group_name_H-M   'P 1'
#
loop_
_entity.id
_entity.type
_entity.pdbx_description
1 polymer ?
#
loop_
_entity_poly.entity_id
_entity_poly.type
_entity_poly.pdbx_seq_one_letter_code
_entity_poly.pdbx_strand_id
1 'polypeptide(L)'
;MHFYPTERIALFIDGANLYATAKSLGFDIDYKRLLGLFRQKGQLIRALYYTALAEEQEYSSIRPLIDWLDYNGFSMVTKPTKEFTDATGRRKVKGNMDIELTVDAMRLADTLDHIVIFSGDGDFRSLVAALQQRGKRVSVVSTLQTQPPMVADELRRQADQFVDLADLEEQIGRAQNGRGPREGARNEGARNYQGRGSAPSPRDSNYFGDDDLAEEEV
;
A
#
# COMPACT_ATOMS: atom_id res chain seq x y z
N MET A 1 9.04 -16.05 -5.13
CA MET A 1 9.88 -14.89 -4.72
C MET A 1 11.32 -15.35 -4.51
N HIS A 2 12.29 -14.88 -5.31
CA HIS A 2 13.70 -15.22 -5.15
C HIS A 2 14.43 -14.07 -4.46
N PHE A 3 14.88 -14.30 -3.23
CA PHE A 3 15.68 -13.38 -2.44
C PHE A 3 16.89 -14.14 -1.88
N TYR A 4 18.00 -13.45 -1.76
CA TYR A 4 19.20 -14.02 -1.17
C TYR A 4 19.42 -13.42 0.23
N PRO A 5 19.65 -14.26 1.27
CA PRO A 5 19.74 -13.78 2.65
C PRO A 5 20.85 -12.77 2.90
N THR A 6 21.86 -12.74 2.05
CA THR A 6 23.02 -11.82 2.14
C THR A 6 22.77 -10.48 1.43
N GLU A 7 21.72 -10.36 0.61
CA GLU A 7 21.43 -9.11 -0.09
C GLU A 7 20.97 -8.00 0.86
N ARG A 8 21.52 -6.81 0.65
CA ARG A 8 21.04 -5.58 1.27
C ARG A 8 19.82 -5.09 0.50
N ILE A 9 18.66 -5.12 1.15
CA ILE A 9 17.35 -4.85 0.54
C ILE A 9 16.84 -3.51 1.03
N ALA A 10 16.22 -2.73 0.14
CA ALA A 10 15.36 -1.62 0.54
C ALA A 10 14.01 -1.71 -0.16
N LEU A 11 12.95 -1.30 0.57
CA LEU A 11 11.59 -1.20 0.07
C LEU A 11 11.29 0.27 -0.26
N PHE A 12 10.79 0.50 -1.46
CA PHE A 12 10.31 1.78 -1.94
C PHE A 12 8.81 1.64 -2.18
N ILE A 13 8.02 2.22 -1.29
CA ILE A 13 6.57 1.96 -1.24
C ILE A 13 5.83 3.23 -1.67
N ASP A 14 5.29 3.20 -2.87
CA ASP A 14 4.29 4.16 -3.30
C ASP A 14 2.99 3.88 -2.51
N GLY A 15 2.72 4.73 -1.53
CA GLY A 15 1.63 4.49 -0.58
C GLY A 15 0.26 4.52 -1.23
N ALA A 16 0.04 5.42 -2.19
CA ALA A 16 -1.23 5.53 -2.89
C ALA A 16 -1.49 4.30 -3.77
N ASN A 17 -0.48 3.89 -4.57
CA ASN A 17 -0.59 2.74 -5.44
C ASN A 17 -0.76 1.43 -4.64
N LEU A 18 0.03 1.23 -3.58
CA LEU A 18 -0.08 0.06 -2.73
C LEU A 18 -1.45 -0.05 -2.05
N TYR A 19 -1.97 1.08 -1.52
CA TYR A 19 -3.30 1.13 -0.91
C TYR A 19 -4.40 0.77 -1.92
N ALA A 20 -4.38 1.43 -3.08
CA ALA A 20 -5.36 1.16 -4.14
C ALA A 20 -5.31 -0.30 -4.60
N THR A 21 -4.12 -0.87 -4.75
CA THR A 21 -3.92 -2.27 -5.16
C THR A 21 -4.48 -3.24 -4.11
N ALA A 22 -4.15 -3.06 -2.83
CA ALA A 22 -4.65 -3.91 -1.74
C ALA A 22 -6.18 -3.81 -1.59
N LYS A 23 -6.73 -2.60 -1.69
CA LYS A 23 -8.17 -2.36 -1.66
C LYS A 23 -8.89 -3.07 -2.83
N SER A 24 -8.33 -3.00 -4.02
CA SER A 24 -8.89 -3.69 -5.21
C SER A 24 -8.84 -5.22 -5.08
N LEU A 25 -7.88 -5.75 -4.34
CA LEU A 25 -7.79 -7.18 -3.99
C LEU A 25 -8.67 -7.57 -2.80
N GLY A 26 -9.23 -6.60 -2.07
CA GLY A 26 -10.18 -6.83 -0.98
C GLY A 26 -9.56 -7.11 0.38
N PHE A 27 -8.29 -6.76 0.60
CA PHE A 27 -7.65 -6.93 1.90
C PHE A 27 -6.90 -5.68 2.38
N ASP A 28 -6.70 -5.58 3.70
CA ASP A 28 -5.89 -4.54 4.33
C ASP A 28 -4.49 -5.06 4.64
N ILE A 29 -3.49 -4.20 4.48
CA ILE A 29 -2.10 -4.55 4.75
C ILE A 29 -1.79 -4.40 6.24
N ASP A 30 -1.17 -5.43 6.81
CA ASP A 30 -0.46 -5.37 8.08
C ASP A 30 1.01 -5.00 7.80
N TYR A 31 1.33 -3.72 7.94
CA TYR A 31 2.67 -3.19 7.66
C TYR A 31 3.75 -3.78 8.57
N LYS A 32 3.41 -4.23 9.79
CA LYS A 32 4.35 -4.92 10.68
C LYS A 32 4.73 -6.29 10.12
N ARG A 33 3.72 -7.03 9.61
CA ARG A 33 3.95 -8.32 8.96
C ARG A 33 4.73 -8.14 7.65
N LEU A 34 4.44 -7.07 6.89
CA LEU A 34 5.18 -6.73 5.67
C LEU A 34 6.67 -6.52 5.97
N LEU A 35 7.03 -5.69 6.97
CA LEU A 35 8.42 -5.54 7.38
C LEU A 35 9.04 -6.86 7.86
N GLY A 36 8.29 -7.63 8.65
CA GLY A 36 8.73 -8.95 9.14
C GLY A 36 9.06 -9.91 8.00
N LEU A 37 8.22 -9.94 6.97
CA LEU A 37 8.43 -10.76 5.78
C LEU A 37 9.76 -10.40 5.08
N PHE A 38 9.99 -9.12 4.80
CA PHE A 38 11.20 -8.71 4.08
C PHE A 38 12.48 -8.79 4.92
N ARG A 39 12.39 -8.64 6.24
CA ARG A 39 13.52 -8.92 7.16
C ARG A 39 13.98 -10.38 7.14
N GLN A 40 13.06 -11.31 6.83
CA GLN A 40 13.40 -12.74 6.68
C GLN A 40 13.98 -13.06 5.29
N LYS A 41 13.79 -12.18 4.30
CA LYS A 41 14.24 -12.40 2.93
C LYS A 41 15.68 -11.96 2.69
N GLY A 42 16.21 -11.05 3.51
CA GLY A 42 17.58 -10.52 3.39
C GLY A 42 17.85 -9.47 4.44
N GLN A 43 18.94 -8.72 4.27
CA GLN A 43 19.30 -7.61 5.15
C GLN A 43 18.50 -6.37 4.79
N LEU A 44 17.35 -6.19 5.43
CA LEU A 44 16.49 -5.02 5.20
C LEU A 44 17.15 -3.75 5.76
N ILE A 45 17.66 -2.89 4.87
CA ILE A 45 18.38 -1.65 5.20
C ILE A 45 17.41 -0.52 5.48
N ARG A 46 16.38 -0.36 4.60
CA ARG A 46 15.36 0.71 4.70
C ARG A 46 14.02 0.21 4.16
N ALA A 47 12.95 0.77 4.70
CA ALA A 47 11.62 0.73 4.13
C ALA A 47 11.11 2.17 4.05
N LEU A 48 11.09 2.73 2.85
CA LEU A 48 10.64 4.10 2.60
C LEU A 48 9.19 4.06 2.15
N TYR A 49 8.37 4.90 2.76
CA TYR A 49 6.96 5.03 2.43
C TYR A 49 6.67 6.44 1.93
N TYR A 50 6.21 6.53 0.69
CA TYR A 50 5.96 7.79 -0.02
C TYR A 50 4.47 8.08 -0.02
N THR A 51 4.10 9.26 0.45
CA THR A 51 2.71 9.71 0.44
C THR A 51 2.60 11.21 0.37
N ALA A 52 1.59 11.70 -0.34
CA ALA A 52 1.26 13.11 -0.37
C ALA A 52 0.23 13.42 0.73
N LEU A 53 0.32 14.60 1.33
CA LEU A 53 -0.55 15.05 2.42
C LEU A 53 -1.26 16.33 2.03
N ALA A 54 -2.59 16.40 2.24
CA ALA A 54 -3.33 17.63 2.07
C ALA A 54 -2.92 18.65 3.15
N GLU A 55 -2.47 19.85 2.73
CA GLU A 55 -1.97 20.89 3.64
C GLU A 55 -3.06 21.46 4.57
N GLU A 56 -4.33 21.46 4.14
CA GLU A 56 -5.43 22.14 4.82
C GLU A 56 -6.20 21.28 5.82
N GLN A 57 -5.88 19.99 5.94
CA GLN A 57 -6.59 19.10 6.86
C GLN A 57 -5.72 18.79 8.09
N GLU A 58 -5.90 19.58 9.18
CA GLU A 58 -5.39 19.21 10.51
C GLU A 58 -5.83 17.80 10.95
N TYR A 59 -6.90 17.27 10.34
CA TYR A 59 -7.46 15.92 10.54
C TYR A 59 -7.42 15.09 9.24
N SER A 60 -6.24 14.89 8.67
CA SER A 60 -6.09 13.89 7.60
C SER A 60 -6.27 12.48 8.18
N SER A 61 -7.19 11.70 7.61
CA SER A 61 -7.45 10.30 8.02
C SER A 61 -6.22 9.39 7.92
N ILE A 62 -5.24 9.78 7.09
CA ILE A 62 -3.98 9.03 6.90
C ILE A 62 -2.91 9.35 7.97
N ARG A 63 -3.04 10.47 8.71
CA ARG A 63 -2.02 10.90 9.68
C ARG A 63 -1.72 9.86 10.76
N PRO A 64 -2.71 9.20 11.39
CA PRO A 64 -2.44 8.13 12.36
C PRO A 64 -1.65 6.97 11.78
N LEU A 65 -1.86 6.64 10.50
CA LEU A 65 -1.09 5.62 9.81
C LEU A 65 0.36 6.07 9.62
N ILE A 66 0.58 7.32 9.20
CA ILE A 66 1.92 7.89 8.99
C ILE A 66 2.72 7.87 10.30
N ASP A 67 2.14 8.38 11.38
CA ASP A 67 2.77 8.39 12.70
C ASP A 67 3.10 6.97 13.16
N TRP A 68 2.16 6.03 12.96
CA TRP A 68 2.40 4.63 13.30
C TRP A 68 3.53 4.03 12.47
N LEU A 69 3.59 4.29 11.15
CA LEU A 69 4.63 3.78 10.26
C LEU A 69 6.02 4.30 10.68
N ASP A 70 6.12 5.60 10.97
CA ASP A 70 7.37 6.23 11.40
C ASP A 70 7.90 5.60 12.71
N TYR A 71 7.02 5.37 13.68
CA TYR A 71 7.39 4.68 14.92
C TYR A 71 7.73 3.20 14.74
N ASN A 72 7.29 2.57 13.66
CA ASN A 72 7.46 1.13 13.45
C ASN A 72 8.52 0.76 12.41
N GLY A 73 9.42 1.69 12.08
CA GLY A 73 10.63 1.42 11.31
C GLY A 73 10.51 1.64 9.81
N PHE A 74 9.51 2.42 9.38
CA PHE A 74 9.48 2.99 8.05
C PHE A 74 10.12 4.39 8.06
N SER A 75 10.76 4.75 6.96
CA SER A 75 11.21 6.12 6.72
C SER A 75 10.13 6.83 5.91
N MET A 76 9.46 7.79 6.52
CA MET A 76 8.38 8.52 5.86
C MET A 76 8.92 9.60 4.93
N VAL A 77 8.47 9.60 3.68
CA VAL A 77 8.73 10.66 2.71
C VAL A 77 7.38 11.27 2.33
N THR A 78 7.17 12.50 2.77
CA THR A 78 5.89 13.19 2.58
C THR A 78 6.10 14.49 1.84
N LYS A 79 5.12 14.89 1.04
CA LYS A 79 5.04 16.27 0.50
C LYS A 79 3.60 16.76 0.56
N PRO A 80 3.41 18.09 0.67
CA PRO A 80 2.10 18.68 0.60
C PRO A 80 1.49 18.48 -0.79
N THR A 81 0.20 18.12 -0.83
CA THR A 81 -0.57 18.12 -2.08
C THR A 81 -0.91 19.55 -2.45
N LYS A 82 -0.82 19.87 -3.73
CA LYS A 82 -1.32 21.14 -4.26
C LYS A 82 -2.70 20.92 -4.87
N GLU A 83 -3.69 21.58 -4.30
CA GLU A 83 -5.00 21.68 -4.95
C GLU A 83 -4.95 22.77 -6.02
N PHE A 84 -5.47 22.50 -7.19
CA PHE A 84 -5.72 23.50 -8.21
C PHE A 84 -7.06 23.23 -8.89
N THR A 85 -7.71 24.30 -9.26
CA THR A 85 -8.97 24.20 -10.03
C THR A 85 -8.61 24.27 -11.51
N ASP A 86 -8.99 23.26 -12.28
CA ASP A 86 -8.76 23.27 -13.72
C ASP A 86 -9.67 24.31 -14.42
N ALA A 87 -9.45 24.51 -15.73
CA ALA A 87 -10.21 25.46 -16.52
C ALA A 87 -11.74 25.14 -16.59
N THR A 88 -12.15 23.94 -16.15
CA THR A 88 -13.56 23.52 -16.08
C THR A 88 -14.19 23.70 -14.70
N GLY A 89 -13.44 24.26 -13.73
CA GLY A 89 -13.90 24.48 -12.37
C GLY A 89 -13.81 23.23 -11.47
N ARG A 90 -13.19 22.13 -11.92
CA ARG A 90 -13.01 20.92 -11.11
C ARG A 90 -11.76 21.05 -10.25
N ARG A 91 -11.89 20.73 -8.97
CA ARG A 91 -10.75 20.59 -8.08
C ARG A 91 -9.92 19.36 -8.48
N LYS A 92 -8.64 19.57 -8.72
CA LYS A 92 -7.65 18.49 -8.93
C LYS A 92 -6.60 18.58 -7.84
N VAL A 93 -6.28 17.43 -7.26
CA VAL A 93 -5.22 17.28 -6.27
C VAL A 93 -3.99 16.68 -6.97
N LYS A 94 -2.87 17.36 -6.93
CA LYS A 94 -1.61 16.85 -7.48
C LYS A 94 -0.67 16.50 -6.34
N GLY A 95 -0.41 15.21 -6.16
CA GLY A 95 0.39 14.68 -5.06
C GLY A 95 1.24 13.47 -5.43
N ASN A 96 1.65 13.36 -6.71
CA ASN A 96 2.50 12.28 -7.18
C ASN A 96 3.88 12.34 -6.50
N MET A 97 4.40 11.19 -6.03
CA MET A 97 5.66 11.02 -5.30
C MET A 97 6.76 10.34 -6.14
N ASP A 98 6.58 10.19 -7.44
CA ASP A 98 7.47 9.40 -8.33
C ASP A 98 8.87 9.98 -8.40
N ILE A 99 8.97 11.32 -8.38
CA ILE A 99 10.27 12.00 -8.41
C ILE A 99 11.04 11.74 -7.12
N GLU A 100 10.39 11.89 -5.96
CA GLU A 100 10.99 11.66 -4.66
C GLU A 100 11.44 10.20 -4.52
N LEU A 101 10.59 9.24 -4.90
CA LEU A 101 10.91 7.82 -4.91
C LEU A 101 12.09 7.52 -5.84
N THR A 102 12.06 8.07 -7.06
CA THR A 102 13.13 7.87 -8.06
C THR A 102 14.46 8.42 -7.55
N VAL A 103 14.48 9.63 -7.00
CA VAL A 103 15.71 10.26 -6.48
C VAL A 103 16.28 9.47 -5.32
N ASP A 104 15.45 9.02 -4.39
CA ASP A 104 15.91 8.25 -3.24
C ASP A 104 16.39 6.85 -3.64
N ALA A 105 15.72 6.19 -4.57
CA ALA A 105 16.16 4.89 -5.09
C ALA A 105 17.53 5.00 -5.78
N MET A 106 17.74 6.03 -6.58
CA MET A 106 19.03 6.28 -7.23
C MET A 106 20.12 6.65 -6.23
N ARG A 107 19.79 7.43 -5.19
CA ARG A 107 20.75 7.83 -4.13
C ARG A 107 21.19 6.65 -3.28
N LEU A 108 20.28 5.74 -2.95
CA LEU A 108 20.56 4.59 -2.11
C LEU A 108 21.14 3.40 -2.89
N ALA A 109 21.07 3.42 -4.22
CA ALA A 109 21.45 2.30 -5.07
C ALA A 109 22.86 1.73 -4.74
N ASP A 110 23.85 2.57 -4.48
CA ASP A 110 25.23 2.11 -4.22
C ASP A 110 25.36 1.30 -2.92
N THR A 111 24.44 1.49 -1.99
CA THR A 111 24.42 0.78 -0.71
C THR A 111 23.54 -0.47 -0.70
N LEU A 112 22.85 -0.75 -1.79
CA LEU A 112 21.87 -1.83 -1.90
C LEU A 112 22.30 -2.86 -2.94
N ASP A 113 21.81 -4.06 -2.79
CA ASP A 113 21.97 -5.14 -3.77
C ASP A 113 20.63 -5.42 -4.47
N HIS A 114 19.51 -5.25 -3.74
CA HIS A 114 18.18 -5.52 -4.24
C HIS A 114 17.20 -4.41 -3.83
N ILE A 115 16.52 -3.86 -4.82
CA ILE A 115 15.53 -2.79 -4.65
C ILE A 115 14.14 -3.37 -4.92
N VAL A 116 13.21 -3.14 -4.00
CA VAL A 116 11.82 -3.61 -4.12
C VAL A 116 10.90 -2.41 -4.22
N ILE A 117 10.25 -2.25 -5.35
CA ILE A 117 9.32 -1.15 -5.64
C ILE A 117 7.88 -1.67 -5.52
N PHE A 118 7.11 -1.08 -4.62
CA PHE A 118 5.68 -1.33 -4.48
C PHE A 118 4.92 -0.27 -5.25
N SER A 119 4.81 -0.48 -6.53
CA SER A 119 4.00 0.32 -7.46
C SER A 119 3.78 -0.45 -8.76
N GLY A 120 2.66 -0.18 -9.42
CA GLY A 120 2.40 -0.69 -10.76
C GLY A 120 2.55 0.38 -11.84
N ASP A 121 2.98 1.59 -11.48
CA ASP A 121 3.08 2.72 -12.38
C ASP A 121 4.17 2.52 -13.44
N GLY A 122 3.79 2.63 -14.72
CA GLY A 122 4.68 2.49 -15.87
C GLY A 122 5.82 3.51 -15.90
N ASP A 123 5.65 4.67 -15.28
CA ASP A 123 6.66 5.72 -15.23
C ASP A 123 7.95 5.25 -14.54
N PHE A 124 7.85 4.28 -13.61
CA PHE A 124 9.02 3.68 -12.97
C PHE A 124 9.83 2.74 -13.88
N ARG A 125 9.37 2.42 -15.08
CA ARG A 125 10.15 1.58 -16.01
C ARG A 125 11.57 2.13 -16.24
N SER A 126 11.70 3.45 -16.43
CA SER A 126 13.00 4.10 -16.63
C SER A 126 13.91 4.02 -15.41
N LEU A 127 13.34 4.14 -14.20
CA LEU A 127 14.05 3.95 -12.95
C LEU A 127 14.58 2.51 -12.82
N VAL A 128 13.73 1.52 -13.09
CA VAL A 128 14.13 0.10 -13.05
C VAL A 128 15.30 -0.17 -14.00
N ALA A 129 15.22 0.31 -15.24
CA ALA A 129 16.31 0.16 -16.20
C ALA A 129 17.61 0.83 -15.73
N ALA A 130 17.54 2.02 -15.15
CA ALA A 130 18.73 2.73 -14.63
C ALA A 130 19.38 2.00 -13.45
N LEU A 131 18.57 1.42 -12.54
CA LEU A 131 19.07 0.62 -11.42
C LEU A 131 19.75 -0.67 -11.89
N GLN A 132 19.15 -1.35 -12.86
CA GLN A 132 19.71 -2.56 -13.48
C GLN A 132 21.05 -2.27 -14.18
N GLN A 133 21.18 -1.15 -14.89
CA GLN A 133 22.46 -0.71 -15.48
C GLN A 133 23.55 -0.47 -14.42
N ARG A 134 23.17 -0.20 -13.17
CA ARG A 134 24.10 -0.12 -12.03
C ARG A 134 24.34 -1.47 -11.35
N GLY A 135 23.88 -2.57 -11.96
CA GLY A 135 24.06 -3.93 -11.44
C GLY A 135 23.16 -4.25 -10.24
N LYS A 136 22.02 -3.52 -10.09
CA LYS A 136 21.09 -3.79 -8.99
C LYS A 136 19.95 -4.70 -9.45
N ARG A 137 19.53 -5.61 -8.57
CA ARG A 137 18.30 -6.37 -8.80
C ARG A 137 17.11 -5.52 -8.43
N VAL A 138 16.07 -5.59 -9.24
CA VAL A 138 14.82 -4.84 -9.00
C VAL A 138 13.62 -5.77 -9.06
N SER A 139 12.90 -5.85 -7.94
CA SER A 139 11.58 -6.48 -7.88
C SER A 139 10.49 -5.44 -7.86
N VAL A 140 9.44 -5.68 -8.64
CA VAL A 140 8.22 -4.88 -8.65
C VAL A 140 7.10 -5.67 -7.99
N VAL A 141 6.37 -5.04 -7.06
CA VAL A 141 5.23 -5.61 -6.34
C VAL A 141 3.97 -4.84 -6.72
N SER A 142 3.03 -5.52 -7.36
CA SER A 142 1.71 -5.01 -7.74
C SER A 142 0.80 -6.21 -8.04
N THR A 143 -0.29 -6.07 -8.81
CA THR A 143 -1.15 -7.21 -9.12
C THR A 143 -1.61 -7.27 -10.56
N LEU A 144 -1.81 -8.50 -11.05
CA LEU A 144 -2.49 -8.82 -12.31
C LEU A 144 -3.92 -9.32 -12.10
N GLN A 145 -4.34 -9.52 -10.84
CA GLN A 145 -5.61 -10.17 -10.49
C GLN A 145 -6.79 -9.20 -10.43
N THR A 146 -6.60 -7.95 -10.84
CA THR A 146 -7.67 -6.95 -10.98
C THR A 146 -8.02 -6.69 -12.45
N GLN A 147 -9.17 -6.04 -12.70
CA GLN A 147 -9.60 -5.61 -14.02
C GLN A 147 -9.90 -4.10 -14.00
N PRO A 148 -9.05 -3.25 -14.65
CA PRO A 148 -7.79 -3.61 -15.31
C PRO A 148 -6.69 -4.04 -14.33
N PRO A 149 -5.59 -4.66 -14.81
CA PRO A 149 -4.42 -4.93 -13.98
C PRO A 149 -3.83 -3.65 -13.39
N MET A 150 -3.37 -3.72 -12.13
CA MET A 150 -2.78 -2.57 -11.43
C MET A 150 -1.28 -2.40 -11.73
N VAL A 151 -0.75 -3.10 -12.71
CA VAL A 151 0.65 -2.96 -13.16
C VAL A 151 0.70 -2.74 -14.67
N ALA A 152 1.47 -1.74 -15.08
CA ALA A 152 1.79 -1.51 -16.48
C ALA A 152 2.66 -2.66 -17.01
N ASP A 153 2.34 -3.16 -18.21
CA ASP A 153 3.01 -4.32 -18.80
C ASP A 153 4.49 -4.05 -19.07
N GLU A 154 4.84 -2.84 -19.48
CA GLU A 154 6.22 -2.41 -19.69
C GLU A 154 7.05 -2.39 -18.40
N LEU A 155 6.47 -1.98 -17.26
CA LEU A 155 7.14 -2.03 -15.96
C LEU A 155 7.35 -3.48 -15.51
N ARG A 156 6.32 -4.31 -15.64
CA ARG A 156 6.39 -5.73 -15.29
C ARG A 156 7.47 -6.46 -16.10
N ARG A 157 7.58 -6.17 -17.40
CA ARG A 157 8.59 -6.80 -18.28
C ARG A 157 10.00 -6.31 -18.00
N GLN A 158 10.15 -5.06 -17.53
CA GLN A 158 11.46 -4.50 -17.21
C GLN A 158 12.03 -5.07 -15.92
N ALA A 159 11.19 -5.38 -14.92
CA ALA A 159 11.63 -5.87 -13.62
C ALA A 159 12.37 -7.23 -13.73
N ASP A 160 13.42 -7.43 -12.89
CA ASP A 160 14.08 -8.73 -12.77
C ASP A 160 13.15 -9.77 -12.15
N GLN A 161 12.22 -9.31 -11.31
CA GLN A 161 11.18 -10.14 -10.71
C GLN A 161 9.90 -9.32 -10.53
N PHE A 162 8.78 -9.87 -10.96
CA PHE A 162 7.46 -9.41 -10.57
C PHE A 162 6.92 -10.28 -9.44
N VAL A 163 6.32 -9.65 -8.44
CA VAL A 163 5.68 -10.29 -7.29
C VAL A 163 4.22 -9.84 -7.27
N ASP A 164 3.30 -10.79 -7.44
CA ASP A 164 1.89 -10.45 -7.31
C ASP A 164 1.54 -10.22 -5.84
N LEU A 165 0.94 -9.07 -5.54
CA LEU A 165 0.56 -8.69 -4.18
C LEU A 165 -0.48 -9.65 -3.59
N ALA A 166 -1.33 -10.23 -4.44
CA ALA A 166 -2.31 -11.23 -4.02
C ALA A 166 -1.64 -12.49 -3.44
N ASP A 167 -0.48 -12.89 -3.97
CA ASP A 167 0.27 -14.04 -3.45
C ASP A 167 0.87 -13.78 -2.05
N LEU A 168 0.86 -12.53 -1.61
CA LEU A 168 1.35 -12.12 -0.29
C LEU A 168 0.24 -11.98 0.76
N GLU A 169 -1.04 -12.02 0.37
CA GLU A 169 -2.18 -11.74 1.26
C GLU A 169 -2.12 -12.54 2.57
N GLU A 170 -1.87 -13.85 2.52
CA GLU A 170 -1.78 -14.69 3.73
C GLU A 170 -0.64 -14.25 4.66
N GLN A 171 0.44 -13.69 4.11
CA GLN A 171 1.64 -13.33 4.84
C GLN A 171 1.57 -11.91 5.40
N ILE A 172 0.97 -10.96 4.66
CA ILE A 172 0.95 -9.54 5.02
C ILE A 172 -0.44 -8.97 5.22
N GLY A 173 -1.51 -9.73 4.94
CA GLY A 173 -2.87 -9.29 5.18
C GLY A 173 -3.19 -9.16 6.66
N ARG A 174 -3.98 -8.14 7.02
CA ARG A 174 -4.52 -7.98 8.36
C ARG A 174 -5.54 -9.09 8.62
N ALA A 175 -5.42 -9.81 9.73
CA ALA A 175 -6.42 -10.79 10.11
C ALA A 175 -7.80 -10.11 10.23
N GLN A 176 -8.79 -10.58 9.48
CA GLN A 176 -10.16 -10.11 9.63
C GLN A 176 -10.67 -10.59 10.99
N ASN A 177 -10.70 -9.72 11.99
CA ASN A 177 -11.37 -10.01 13.24
C ASN A 177 -12.87 -10.17 12.97
N GLY A 178 -13.33 -11.41 12.91
CA GLY A 178 -14.74 -11.75 13.16
C GLY A 178 -15.71 -11.65 11.99
N ARG A 179 -15.40 -12.19 10.81
CA ARG A 179 -16.44 -12.76 9.95
C ARG A 179 -16.21 -14.26 9.85
N GLY A 180 -16.82 -14.98 10.79
CA GLY A 180 -16.99 -16.43 10.66
C GLY A 180 -17.73 -16.78 9.39
N PRO A 181 -17.62 -18.04 8.90
CA PRO A 181 -18.26 -18.49 7.67
C PRO A 181 -19.75 -18.17 7.74
N ARG A 182 -20.31 -17.54 6.71
CA ARG A 182 -21.76 -17.42 6.55
C ARG A 182 -22.29 -18.84 6.31
N GLU A 183 -22.65 -19.50 7.38
CA GLU A 183 -23.52 -20.69 7.30
C GLU A 183 -24.84 -20.30 6.66
N GLY A 184 -25.18 -21.09 5.65
CA GLY A 184 -26.34 -20.89 4.81
C GLY A 184 -27.64 -20.76 5.60
N ALA A 185 -28.44 -19.84 5.15
CA ALA A 185 -29.82 -19.66 5.56
C ALA A 185 -30.58 -21.00 5.50
N ARG A 186 -30.95 -21.55 6.64
CA ARG A 186 -32.10 -22.43 6.79
C ARG A 186 -33.14 -21.70 7.62
N ASN A 187 -34.22 -21.43 6.92
CA ASN A 187 -35.51 -20.96 7.38
C ASN A 187 -36.09 -21.98 8.37
N GLU A 188 -36.52 -21.53 9.58
CA GLU A 188 -37.69 -22.09 10.24
C GLU A 188 -38.03 -21.32 11.53
N GLY A 189 -39.29 -20.81 11.56
CA GLY A 189 -40.14 -20.94 12.73
C GLY A 189 -40.07 -19.85 13.81
N ALA A 190 -41.03 -18.97 13.77
CA ALA A 190 -41.48 -18.05 14.82
C ALA A 190 -41.55 -18.68 16.24
N ARG A 191 -41.23 -17.86 17.27
CA ARG A 191 -42.08 -17.65 18.47
C ARG A 191 -41.54 -16.56 19.39
N ASN A 192 -42.46 -15.67 19.75
CA ASN A 192 -42.39 -14.61 20.76
C ASN A 192 -41.73 -15.05 22.10
N TYR A 193 -40.97 -14.13 22.73
CA TYR A 193 -41.23 -13.70 24.10
C TYR A 193 -40.57 -12.36 24.44
N GLN A 194 -41.31 -11.56 25.17
CA GLN A 194 -41.00 -10.23 25.72
C GLN A 194 -39.99 -10.27 26.85
N GLY A 195 -39.22 -9.18 27.04
CA GLY A 195 -38.91 -8.71 28.37
C GLY A 195 -37.52 -8.16 28.65
N ARG A 196 -37.42 -6.82 28.80
CA ARG A 196 -36.60 -6.03 29.73
C ARG A 196 -35.07 -6.09 29.59
N GLY A 197 -34.42 -5.10 29.03
CA GLY A 197 -33.96 -3.88 29.74
C GLY A 197 -32.64 -4.03 30.48
N SER A 198 -31.54 -3.49 29.93
CA SER A 198 -30.50 -2.75 30.67
C SER A 198 -29.48 -2.14 29.71
N ALA A 199 -28.93 -1.02 30.13
CA ALA A 199 -28.25 0.03 29.42
C ALA A 199 -26.83 -0.30 28.91
N PRO A 200 -26.21 0.60 28.13
CA PRO A 200 -25.11 0.29 27.22
C PRO A 200 -23.73 0.51 27.84
N SER A 201 -22.77 -0.27 27.37
CA SER A 201 -21.35 -0.10 27.60
C SER A 201 -20.68 0.43 26.30
N PRO A 202 -19.56 1.17 26.40
CA PRO A 202 -19.12 2.11 25.39
C PRO A 202 -18.31 1.51 24.25
N ARG A 203 -18.73 1.86 23.08
CA ARG A 203 -18.05 2.21 21.82
C ARG A 203 -16.58 1.79 21.63
N ASP A 204 -16.39 0.80 20.82
CA ASP A 204 -15.21 0.71 19.95
C ASP A 204 -15.48 1.50 18.65
N SER A 205 -14.69 2.55 18.45
CA SER A 205 -14.78 3.43 17.29
C SER A 205 -14.22 2.73 16.07
N ASN A 206 -15.10 2.35 15.14
CA ASN A 206 -14.72 2.08 13.76
C ASN A 206 -14.30 3.40 13.09
N TYR A 207 -12.99 3.57 12.91
CA TYR A 207 -12.40 4.64 12.11
C TYR A 207 -12.05 4.09 10.73
N PHE A 208 -12.97 4.26 9.80
CA PHE A 208 -12.72 4.41 8.37
C PHE A 208 -14.08 4.64 7.71
N GLY A 209 -14.41 5.92 7.50
CA GLY A 209 -15.55 6.31 6.69
C GLY A 209 -15.22 6.17 5.20
N ASP A 210 -16.17 5.61 4.48
CA ASP A 210 -16.09 5.19 3.06
C ASP A 210 -16.24 6.31 2.01
N ASP A 211 -16.10 7.62 2.35
CA ASP A 211 -16.66 8.65 1.47
C ASP A 211 -15.70 9.66 0.81
N ASP A 212 -14.37 9.52 0.87
CA ASP A 212 -13.51 10.60 0.31
C ASP A 212 -12.41 10.18 -0.68
N LEU A 213 -12.59 9.07 -1.41
CA LEU A 213 -11.70 8.77 -2.54
C LEU A 213 -12.53 8.62 -3.83
N ALA A 214 -12.99 9.76 -4.36
CA ALA A 214 -13.50 9.86 -5.70
C ALA A 214 -12.37 9.71 -6.73
N GLU A 215 -12.51 8.71 -7.56
CA GLU A 215 -12.07 8.52 -8.94
C GLU A 215 -11.05 9.55 -9.47
N GLU A 216 -9.77 9.16 -9.54
CA GLU A 216 -8.83 9.75 -10.48
C GLU A 216 -8.79 8.87 -11.74
N GLU A 217 -9.51 9.27 -12.78
CA GLU A 217 -9.23 8.86 -14.15
C GLU A 217 -8.21 9.81 -14.80
N VAL A 218 -7.16 9.20 -15.34
CA VAL A 218 -6.19 9.61 -16.38
C VAL A 218 -5.39 10.87 -16.13
#